data_cf52de4c8701da259212c23abc8fe7e1
#
_entry.id   cf52de4c8701da259212c23abc8fe7e1
#
_cell.length_a   1.000
_cell.length_b   1.000
_cell.length_c   1.000
_cell.angle_alpha   90.00
_cell.angle_beta   90.00
_cell.angle_gamma   90.00
#
_symmetry.space_group_name_H-M   'P 1'
#
loop_
_entity.id
_entity.type
_entity.pdbx_description
1 polymer ?
#
loop_
_entity_poly.entity_id
_entity_poly.type
_entity_poly.pdbx_seq_one_letter_code
_entity_poly.pdbx_strand_id
1 'polypeptide(L)'
;MQIVNFFYELARQNKRLKGFIYGKGYEKGAANEAHPLLWLDDPVYGQSVNQAVQYTVNADILGIPKNNESVLEVQTAAFNVGLSIAERIKQTRAHTGYSLNGFSFVSLRDYYDNNAAGIRFTYTIIQANPADRCADDFDPAKEFPEAGALPDFKVDNPDGCAIFSDKSGLPDFKITIQ
;
A
#
# COMPACT_ATOMS: atom_id res chain seq x y z
N MET A 1 4.95 4.59 4.73
CA MET A 1 4.89 3.97 3.39
C MET A 1 4.25 4.96 2.42
N GLN A 2 4.91 5.25 1.29
CA GLN A 2 4.49 6.32 0.36
C GLN A 2 3.07 6.13 -0.21
N ILE A 3 2.67 4.88 -0.51
CA ILE A 3 1.33 4.59 -1.07
C ILE A 3 0.20 4.91 -0.08
N VAL A 4 0.41 4.70 1.22
CA VAL A 4 -0.60 5.05 2.25
C VAL A 4 -0.77 6.56 2.32
N ASN A 5 0.34 7.31 2.32
CA ASN A 5 0.31 8.78 2.29
C ASN A 5 -0.39 9.31 1.03
N PHE A 6 -0.18 8.65 -0.10
CA PHE A 6 -0.87 8.99 -1.34
C PHE A 6 -2.40 8.85 -1.20
N PHE A 7 -2.89 7.75 -0.63
CA PHE A 7 -4.32 7.58 -0.37
C PHE A 7 -4.86 8.54 0.69
N TYR A 8 -4.07 8.86 1.72
CA TYR A 8 -4.42 9.90 2.68
C TYR A 8 -4.65 11.25 1.99
N GLU A 9 -3.76 11.67 1.09
CA GLU A 9 -3.91 12.92 0.35
C GLU A 9 -5.13 12.90 -0.60
N LEU A 10 -5.42 11.76 -1.24
CA LEU A 10 -6.64 11.60 -2.04
C LEU A 10 -7.90 11.75 -1.18
N ALA A 11 -7.91 11.13 0.00
CA ALA A 11 -9.03 11.24 0.94
C ALA A 11 -9.20 12.68 1.44
N ARG A 12 -8.10 13.33 1.83
CA ARG A 12 -8.10 14.73 2.32
C ARG A 12 -8.63 15.71 1.28
N GLN A 13 -8.34 15.49 0.00
CA GLN A 13 -8.80 16.33 -1.10
C GLN A 13 -10.26 16.03 -1.53
N ASN A 14 -10.82 14.89 -1.13
CA ASN A 14 -12.16 14.51 -1.51
C ASN A 14 -13.21 15.19 -0.60
N LYS A 15 -14.04 16.05 -1.20
CA LYS A 15 -15.04 16.85 -0.47
C LYS A 15 -16.13 16.04 0.26
N ARG A 16 -16.32 14.77 -0.12
CA ARG A 16 -17.37 13.90 0.43
C ARG A 16 -16.88 13.07 1.61
N LEU A 17 -15.57 12.82 1.72
CA LEU A 17 -14.98 12.09 2.83
C LEU A 17 -14.77 12.99 4.03
N LYS A 18 -15.01 12.46 5.22
CA LYS A 18 -14.81 13.13 6.50
C LYS A 18 -13.69 12.51 7.31
N GLY A 19 -13.27 11.27 6.98
CA GLY A 19 -12.23 10.57 7.68
C GLY A 19 -11.38 9.69 6.76
N PHE A 20 -10.18 9.41 7.24
CA PHE A 20 -9.25 8.44 6.66
C PHE A 20 -8.61 7.65 7.80
N ILE A 21 -8.61 6.33 7.67
CA ILE A 21 -7.94 5.44 8.61
C ILE A 21 -7.12 4.42 7.80
N TYR A 22 -5.92 4.13 8.25
CA TYR A 22 -5.11 3.00 7.82
C TYR A 22 -4.97 2.05 8.99
N GLY A 23 -5.49 0.83 8.85
CA GLY A 23 -5.52 -0.11 9.94
C GLY A 23 -5.97 -1.51 9.54
N LYS A 24 -5.90 -2.41 10.50
CA LYS A 24 -6.29 -3.80 10.31
C LYS A 24 -7.81 -3.96 10.30
N GLY A 25 -8.29 -4.93 9.54
CA GLY A 25 -9.73 -5.16 9.36
C GLY A 25 -10.52 -5.34 10.67
N TYR A 26 -9.90 -5.92 11.70
CA TYR A 26 -10.54 -6.13 13.01
C TYR A 26 -10.64 -4.86 13.90
N GLU A 27 -9.98 -3.78 13.50
CA GLU A 27 -10.04 -2.48 14.20
C GLU A 27 -11.19 -1.61 13.71
N LYS A 28 -11.88 -2.02 12.65
CA LYS A 28 -13.00 -1.31 12.06
C LYS A 28 -14.22 -1.33 12.99
N GLY A 29 -14.92 -0.20 13.04
CA GLY A 29 -16.10 -0.06 13.88
C GLY A 29 -15.80 0.46 15.28
N ALA A 30 -14.56 0.87 15.56
CA ALA A 30 -14.23 1.55 16.80
C ALA A 30 -15.07 2.84 16.96
N ALA A 31 -15.44 3.18 18.18
CA ALA A 31 -16.26 4.34 18.47
C ALA A 31 -15.61 5.65 17.99
N ASN A 32 -16.44 6.57 17.47
CA ASN A 32 -16.09 7.93 17.01
C ASN A 32 -15.45 8.07 15.62
N GLU A 33 -15.60 7.12 14.74
CA GLU A 33 -15.20 7.29 13.34
C GLU A 33 -16.10 8.31 12.62
N ALA A 34 -15.46 9.25 11.90
CA ALA A 34 -16.18 10.25 11.13
C ALA A 34 -16.58 9.69 9.75
N HIS A 35 -17.88 9.54 9.52
CA HIS A 35 -18.42 9.05 8.25
C HIS A 35 -18.90 10.18 7.32
N PRO A 36 -18.80 10.06 5.99
CA PRO A 36 -18.20 8.96 5.22
C PRO A 36 -16.69 8.83 5.41
N LEU A 37 -16.24 7.59 5.54
CA LEU A 37 -14.88 7.22 5.89
C LEU A 37 -14.22 6.46 4.74
N LEU A 38 -12.96 6.76 4.45
CA LEU A 38 -12.08 5.90 3.67
C LEU A 38 -11.20 5.09 4.62
N TRP A 39 -11.42 3.80 4.67
CA TRP A 39 -10.58 2.86 5.40
C TRP A 39 -9.66 2.14 4.44
N LEU A 40 -8.36 2.25 4.66
CA LEU A 40 -7.35 1.53 3.91
C LEU A 40 -6.88 0.32 4.72
N ASP A 41 -7.02 -0.88 4.14
CA ASP A 41 -6.63 -2.10 4.85
C ASP A 41 -5.12 -2.26 4.98
N ASP A 42 -4.66 -2.63 6.17
CA ASP A 42 -3.32 -3.14 6.45
C ASP A 42 -3.37 -4.69 6.45
N PRO A 43 -2.48 -5.38 5.72
CA PRO A 43 -1.36 -4.88 4.94
C PRO A 43 -1.73 -4.42 3.51
N VAL A 44 -0.95 -3.48 2.98
CA VAL A 44 -0.93 -3.22 1.54
C VAL A 44 0.05 -4.19 0.88
N TYR A 45 -0.43 -4.91 -0.13
CA TYR A 45 0.41 -5.86 -0.86
C TYR A 45 1.14 -5.17 -2.00
N GLY A 46 2.42 -5.50 -2.16
CA GLY A 46 3.26 -5.02 -3.25
C GLY A 46 4.03 -6.16 -3.90
N GLN A 47 4.24 -6.05 -5.20
CA GLN A 47 5.09 -6.96 -5.96
C GLN A 47 5.90 -6.21 -7.01
N SER A 48 7.09 -6.71 -7.31
CA SER A 48 7.89 -6.19 -8.41
C SER A 48 7.39 -6.75 -9.74
N VAL A 49 7.12 -5.85 -10.68
CA VAL A 49 6.69 -6.21 -12.05
C VAL A 49 7.58 -5.44 -13.01
N ASN A 50 8.49 -6.12 -13.69
CA ASN A 50 9.51 -5.50 -14.54
C ASN A 50 10.32 -4.44 -13.74
N GLN A 51 10.34 -3.20 -14.20
CA GLN A 51 11.03 -2.09 -13.53
C GLN A 51 10.07 -1.21 -12.71
N ALA A 52 8.99 -1.78 -12.23
CA ALA A 52 7.95 -1.07 -11.49
C ALA A 52 7.56 -1.86 -10.23
N VAL A 53 6.92 -1.19 -9.29
CA VAL A 53 6.25 -1.81 -8.15
C VAL A 53 4.75 -1.73 -8.38
N GLN A 54 4.09 -2.87 -8.34
CA GLN A 54 2.63 -2.96 -8.37
C GLN A 54 2.10 -3.13 -6.96
N TYR A 55 1.19 -2.26 -6.55
CA TYR A 55 0.47 -2.34 -5.29
C TYR A 55 -0.95 -2.85 -5.51
N THR A 56 -1.41 -3.72 -4.62
CA THR A 56 -2.82 -4.07 -4.46
C THR A 56 -3.32 -3.45 -3.16
N VAL A 57 -4.24 -2.51 -3.30
CA VAL A 57 -4.73 -1.68 -2.19
C VAL A 57 -6.21 -1.92 -2.00
N ASN A 58 -6.60 -2.44 -0.84
CA ASN A 58 -7.99 -2.59 -0.44
C ASN A 58 -8.43 -1.35 0.32
N ALA A 59 -9.48 -0.71 -0.17
CA ALA A 59 -10.02 0.53 0.37
C ALA A 59 -11.54 0.42 0.54
N ASP A 60 -12.00 0.50 1.78
CA ASP A 60 -13.42 0.50 2.12
C ASP A 60 -13.91 1.93 2.25
N ILE A 61 -14.91 2.29 1.48
CA ILE A 61 -15.60 3.56 1.59
C ILE A 61 -16.91 3.29 2.33
N LEU A 62 -16.97 3.75 3.57
CA LEU A 62 -18.00 3.39 4.52
C LEU A 62 -18.85 4.59 4.92
N GLY A 63 -20.13 4.35 5.11
CA GLY A 63 -21.07 5.30 5.69
C GLY A 63 -22.06 4.58 6.60
N ILE A 64 -22.72 5.32 7.48
CA ILE A 64 -23.74 4.76 8.36
C ILE A 64 -25.12 5.07 7.78
N PRO A 65 -25.88 4.07 7.33
CA PRO A 65 -27.24 4.26 6.86
C PRO A 65 -28.19 4.57 8.03
N LYS A 66 -29.17 5.43 7.78
CA LYS A 66 -30.19 5.76 8.80
C LYS A 66 -31.24 4.65 8.96
N ASN A 67 -31.49 3.91 7.89
CA ASN A 67 -32.43 2.81 7.81
C ASN A 67 -32.06 1.86 6.65
N ASN A 68 -32.78 0.75 6.47
CA ASN A 68 -32.51 -0.23 5.42
C ASN A 68 -32.66 0.34 4.00
N GLU A 69 -33.52 1.31 3.77
CA GLU A 69 -33.71 1.93 2.45
C GLU A 69 -32.54 2.82 2.09
N SER A 70 -31.92 3.46 3.09
CA SER A 70 -30.76 4.31 2.88
C SER A 70 -29.44 3.54 2.63
N VAL A 71 -29.42 2.22 2.78
CA VAL A 71 -28.23 1.40 2.49
C VAL A 71 -27.81 1.54 1.03
N LEU A 72 -28.73 1.46 0.09
CA LEU A 72 -28.45 1.60 -1.33
C LEU A 72 -27.93 3.02 -1.67
N GLU A 73 -28.47 4.04 -1.01
CA GLU A 73 -27.98 5.42 -1.19
C GLU A 73 -26.54 5.58 -0.71
N VAL A 74 -26.23 5.00 0.48
CA VAL A 74 -24.87 5.01 1.02
C VAL A 74 -23.91 4.25 0.09
N GLN A 75 -24.31 3.07 -0.40
CA GLN A 75 -23.50 2.29 -1.34
C GLN A 75 -23.28 3.05 -2.66
N THR A 76 -24.31 3.71 -3.19
CA THR A 76 -24.20 4.52 -4.41
C THR A 76 -23.26 5.72 -4.19
N ALA A 77 -23.37 6.40 -3.05
CA ALA A 77 -22.50 7.50 -2.70
C ALA A 77 -21.03 7.03 -2.55
N ALA A 78 -20.83 5.90 -1.87
CA ALA A 78 -19.51 5.28 -1.70
C ALA A 78 -18.89 4.87 -3.05
N PHE A 79 -19.69 4.28 -3.94
CA PHE A 79 -19.26 3.92 -5.28
C PHE A 79 -18.78 5.14 -6.08
N ASN A 80 -19.55 6.23 -6.05
CA ASN A 80 -19.18 7.46 -6.72
C ASN A 80 -17.89 8.09 -6.15
N VAL A 81 -17.65 7.97 -4.83
CA VAL A 81 -16.39 8.39 -4.21
C VAL A 81 -15.24 7.52 -4.72
N GLY A 82 -15.38 6.20 -4.77
CA GLY A 82 -14.37 5.30 -5.28
C GLY A 82 -14.01 5.57 -6.74
N LEU A 83 -15.00 5.83 -7.59
CA LEU A 83 -14.77 6.22 -8.98
C LEU A 83 -14.02 7.57 -9.05
N SER A 84 -14.39 8.56 -8.21
CA SER A 84 -13.69 9.85 -8.19
C SER A 84 -12.23 9.73 -7.78
N ILE A 85 -11.92 8.82 -6.84
CA ILE A 85 -10.54 8.48 -6.46
C ILE A 85 -9.81 7.85 -7.65
N ALA A 86 -10.41 6.87 -8.33
CA ALA A 86 -9.83 6.22 -9.51
C ALA A 86 -9.49 7.25 -10.62
N GLU A 87 -10.42 8.16 -10.92
CA GLU A 87 -10.19 9.22 -11.90
C GLU A 87 -9.09 10.20 -11.43
N ARG A 88 -9.05 10.55 -10.15
CA ARG A 88 -8.01 11.42 -9.63
C ARG A 88 -6.63 10.80 -9.73
N ILE A 89 -6.48 9.49 -9.48
CA ILE A 89 -5.23 8.76 -9.67
C ILE A 89 -4.76 8.87 -11.12
N LYS A 90 -5.65 8.67 -12.10
CA LYS A 90 -5.32 8.80 -13.52
C LYS A 90 -4.84 10.21 -13.88
N GLN A 91 -5.54 11.24 -13.38
CA GLN A 91 -5.23 12.64 -13.67
C GLN A 91 -3.90 13.09 -13.03
N THR A 92 -3.54 12.56 -11.88
CA THR A 92 -2.33 12.97 -11.14
C THR A 92 -1.09 12.15 -11.46
N ARG A 93 -1.18 11.18 -12.37
CA ARG A 93 -0.09 10.27 -12.75
C ARG A 93 1.24 10.98 -13.01
N ALA A 94 1.21 12.05 -13.79
CA ALA A 94 2.42 12.79 -14.20
C ALA A 94 3.16 13.43 -13.01
N HIS A 95 2.46 13.75 -11.92
CA HIS A 95 3.02 14.43 -10.76
C HIS A 95 3.35 13.47 -9.62
N THR A 96 2.63 12.36 -9.53
CA THR A 96 2.75 11.42 -8.39
C THR A 96 3.56 10.18 -8.72
N GLY A 97 3.74 9.87 -10.00
CA GLY A 97 4.36 8.64 -10.46
C GLY A 97 3.47 7.39 -10.27
N TYR A 98 2.28 7.53 -9.68
CA TYR A 98 1.31 6.45 -9.53
C TYR A 98 0.38 6.35 -10.72
N SER A 99 0.13 5.14 -11.19
CA SER A 99 -0.70 4.82 -12.36
C SER A 99 -1.74 3.78 -11.98
N LEU A 100 -3.00 4.05 -12.22
CA LEU A 100 -4.06 3.07 -12.01
C LEU A 100 -4.03 2.05 -13.15
N ASN A 101 -3.78 0.78 -12.83
CA ASN A 101 -3.85 -0.34 -13.77
C ASN A 101 -5.25 -0.93 -13.88
N GLY A 102 -6.03 -0.86 -12.80
CA GLY A 102 -7.40 -1.32 -12.74
C GLY A 102 -7.95 -1.32 -11.32
N PHE A 103 -9.22 -1.66 -11.19
CA PHE A 103 -9.85 -1.90 -9.90
C PHE A 103 -10.98 -2.89 -10.02
N SER A 104 -11.31 -3.55 -8.93
CA SER A 104 -12.56 -4.29 -8.71
C SER A 104 -13.27 -3.73 -7.49
N PHE A 105 -14.54 -4.09 -7.32
CA PHE A 105 -15.29 -3.62 -6.16
C PHE A 105 -16.33 -4.66 -5.71
N VAL A 106 -16.73 -4.55 -4.44
CA VAL A 106 -17.81 -5.32 -3.83
C VAL A 106 -18.62 -4.42 -2.90
N SER A 107 -19.95 -4.59 -2.92
CA SER A 107 -20.83 -3.88 -2.00
C SER A 107 -20.76 -4.48 -0.60
N LEU A 108 -20.78 -3.61 0.41
CA LEU A 108 -20.78 -3.96 1.82
C LEU A 108 -22.11 -3.56 2.44
N ARG A 109 -22.67 -4.47 3.25
CA ARG A 109 -23.91 -4.23 3.98
C ARG A 109 -23.79 -4.84 5.38
N ASP A 110 -24.32 -4.14 6.36
CA ASP A 110 -24.29 -4.55 7.77
C ASP A 110 -22.87 -4.96 8.21
N TYR A 111 -21.91 -4.11 7.82
CA TYR A 111 -20.51 -4.38 7.96
C TYR A 111 -20.03 -3.76 9.27
N TYR A 112 -19.42 -4.58 10.12
CA TYR A 112 -18.99 -4.24 11.49
C TYR A 112 -20.10 -3.92 12.50
N ASP A 113 -19.72 -3.73 13.76
CA ASP A 113 -20.60 -3.53 14.91
C ASP A 113 -21.47 -2.27 14.82
N ASN A 114 -21.11 -1.31 13.96
CA ASN A 114 -21.84 -0.06 13.76
C ASN A 114 -22.82 -0.08 12.57
N ASN A 115 -23.11 -1.26 12.00
CA ASN A 115 -23.98 -1.44 10.84
C ASN A 115 -23.60 -0.57 9.63
N ALA A 116 -22.33 -0.35 9.41
CA ALA A 116 -21.86 0.43 8.29
C ALA A 116 -22.22 -0.25 6.94
N ALA A 117 -22.47 0.55 5.94
CA ALA A 117 -22.64 0.12 4.56
C ALA A 117 -21.67 0.88 3.66
N GLY A 118 -21.39 0.35 2.48
CA GLY A 118 -20.50 1.01 1.56
C GLY A 118 -20.02 0.13 0.43
N ILE A 119 -18.83 0.43 -0.07
CA ILE A 119 -18.17 -0.31 -1.14
C ILE A 119 -16.71 -0.53 -0.76
N ARG A 120 -16.24 -1.76 -0.92
CA ARG A 120 -14.81 -2.07 -0.95
C ARG A 120 -14.31 -1.98 -2.37
N PHE A 121 -13.28 -1.19 -2.59
CA PHE A 121 -12.50 -1.17 -3.80
C PHE A 121 -11.17 -1.89 -3.58
N THR A 122 -10.77 -2.68 -4.58
CA THR A 122 -9.42 -3.21 -4.69
C THR A 122 -8.75 -2.53 -5.87
N TYR A 123 -7.88 -1.56 -5.59
CA TYR A 123 -7.13 -0.84 -6.62
C TYR A 123 -5.81 -1.56 -6.93
N THR A 124 -5.52 -1.72 -8.21
CA THR A 124 -4.19 -2.14 -8.69
C THR A 124 -3.46 -0.91 -9.21
N ILE A 125 -2.38 -0.53 -8.52
CA ILE A 125 -1.63 0.70 -8.79
C ILE A 125 -0.19 0.33 -9.14
N ILE A 126 0.33 0.94 -10.19
CA ILE A 126 1.71 0.77 -10.62
C ILE A 126 2.47 2.06 -10.34
N GLN A 127 3.65 1.92 -9.74
CA GLN A 127 4.63 2.98 -9.56
C GLN A 127 5.92 2.58 -10.27
N ALA A 128 6.44 3.45 -11.14
CA ALA A 128 7.79 3.27 -11.64
C ALA A 128 8.75 3.24 -10.46
N ASN A 129 9.67 2.28 -10.43
CA ASN A 129 10.58 2.14 -9.31
C ASN A 129 11.48 3.38 -9.22
N PRO A 130 11.29 4.24 -8.21
CA PRO A 130 12.06 5.47 -8.06
C PRO A 130 13.43 5.21 -7.41
N ALA A 131 13.67 3.99 -6.91
CA ALA A 131 14.91 3.68 -6.23
C ALA A 131 16.05 3.65 -7.24
N ASP A 132 17.06 4.46 -7.01
CA ASP A 132 18.36 4.30 -7.64
C ASP A 132 18.94 2.98 -7.12
N ARG A 133 19.16 2.03 -8.03
CA ARG A 133 19.67 0.69 -7.69
C ARG A 133 21.11 0.70 -7.21
N CYS A 134 21.79 1.82 -7.43
CA CYS A 134 23.15 2.07 -6.99
C CYS A 134 23.24 3.12 -5.88
N ALA A 135 22.13 3.46 -5.23
CA ALA A 135 22.15 4.37 -4.10
C ALA A 135 22.97 3.75 -2.94
N ASP A 136 23.73 4.59 -2.27
CA ASP A 136 24.60 4.27 -1.13
C ASP A 136 23.84 3.80 0.14
N ASP A 137 22.73 3.09 -0.03
CA ASP A 137 21.94 2.57 1.09
C ASP A 137 22.54 1.29 1.69
N PHE A 138 23.59 0.76 1.08
CA PHE A 138 24.26 -0.46 1.51
C PHE A 138 25.66 -0.16 2.04
N ASP A 139 25.82 -0.33 3.34
CA ASP A 139 27.12 -0.28 4.01
C ASP A 139 27.63 -1.73 4.20
N PRO A 140 28.63 -2.18 3.41
CA PRO A 140 29.18 -3.53 3.53
C PRO A 140 29.91 -3.76 4.87
N ALA A 141 30.25 -2.68 5.59
CA ALA A 141 30.89 -2.75 6.90
C ALA A 141 29.89 -2.67 8.06
N LYS A 142 28.58 -2.54 7.78
CA LYS A 142 27.56 -2.45 8.82
C LYS A 142 27.40 -3.78 9.55
N GLU A 143 27.83 -3.81 10.78
CA GLU A 143 27.56 -4.92 11.70
C GLU A 143 26.22 -4.70 12.42
N PHE A 144 25.39 -5.73 12.47
CA PHE A 144 24.22 -5.71 13.33
C PHE A 144 24.67 -6.01 14.76
N PRO A 145 24.20 -5.27 15.79
CA PRO A 145 24.43 -5.67 17.17
C PRO A 145 23.87 -7.08 17.34
N GLU A 146 24.66 -7.96 17.94
CA GLU A 146 24.37 -9.39 18.08
C GLU A 146 22.94 -9.63 18.59
N ALA A 147 22.04 -10.01 17.71
CA ALA A 147 20.82 -10.69 18.07
C ALA A 147 21.20 -12.16 18.22
N GLY A 148 21.36 -12.61 19.45
CA GLY A 148 21.91 -13.86 19.89
C GLY A 148 21.90 -15.00 18.86
N ALA A 149 23.08 -15.56 18.59
CA ALA A 149 23.33 -16.85 17.95
C ALA A 149 22.93 -17.02 16.45
N LEU A 150 22.80 -15.95 15.67
CA LEU A 150 22.80 -16.10 14.22
C LEU A 150 24.27 -16.09 13.72
N PRO A 151 24.63 -17.01 12.80
CA PRO A 151 25.99 -17.05 12.26
C PRO A 151 26.33 -15.74 11.53
N ASP A 152 27.54 -15.21 11.79
CA ASP A 152 28.06 -14.05 11.09
C ASP A 152 28.21 -14.36 9.60
N PHE A 153 27.44 -13.68 8.77
CA PHE A 153 27.65 -13.67 7.33
C PHE A 153 28.59 -12.52 6.99
N LYS A 154 29.86 -12.82 6.72
CA LYS A 154 30.78 -11.87 6.10
C LYS A 154 30.77 -12.09 4.60
N VAL A 155 30.27 -11.10 3.87
CA VAL A 155 30.42 -11.04 2.41
C VAL A 155 31.66 -10.20 2.11
N ASP A 156 32.79 -10.86 1.88
CA ASP A 156 33.98 -10.17 1.38
C ASP A 156 33.80 -9.82 -0.11
N ASN A 157 33.19 -8.67 -0.34
CA ASN A 157 33.14 -8.10 -1.68
C ASN A 157 33.35 -6.58 -1.61
N PRO A 158 34.56 -6.10 -1.95
CA PRO A 158 34.91 -4.68 -1.87
C PRO A 158 34.17 -3.80 -2.89
N ASP A 159 33.54 -4.40 -3.90
CA ASP A 159 32.91 -3.67 -5.00
C ASP A 159 31.39 -3.94 -5.07
N GLY A 160 30.64 -3.60 -4.03
CA GLY A 160 29.24 -3.98 -3.78
C GLY A 160 28.25 -3.93 -4.97
N CYS A 161 28.47 -3.12 -5.99
CA CYS A 161 27.69 -3.13 -7.23
C CYS A 161 28.25 -4.08 -8.32
N ALA A 162 29.46 -4.59 -8.18
CA ALA A 162 30.16 -5.41 -9.20
C ALA A 162 29.75 -6.90 -9.17
N ILE A 163 29.01 -7.34 -8.15
CA ILE A 163 28.64 -8.76 -7.97
C ILE A 163 27.91 -9.33 -9.19
N PHE A 164 27.20 -8.51 -9.94
CA PHE A 164 26.40 -8.95 -11.09
C PHE A 164 26.96 -8.56 -12.44
N SER A 165 28.10 -7.87 -12.50
CA SER A 165 28.73 -7.42 -13.76
C SER A 165 29.87 -8.31 -14.20
N ASP A 166 30.37 -9.19 -13.35
CA ASP A 166 31.49 -10.08 -13.69
C ASP A 166 30.97 -11.28 -14.51
N LYS A 167 31.50 -11.40 -15.72
CA LYS A 167 31.24 -12.51 -16.64
C LYS A 167 31.94 -13.81 -16.26
N SER A 168 32.69 -13.82 -15.18
CA SER A 168 33.58 -14.95 -14.80
C SER A 168 32.93 -15.97 -13.85
N GLY A 169 31.70 -15.79 -13.43
CA GLY A 169 30.98 -16.75 -12.56
C GLY A 169 30.58 -16.20 -11.19
N LEU A 170 29.92 -17.02 -10.43
CA LEU A 170 29.47 -16.68 -9.09
C LEU A 170 30.68 -16.34 -8.19
N PRO A 171 30.58 -15.26 -7.38
CA PRO A 171 31.63 -14.92 -6.43
C PRO A 171 31.85 -16.07 -5.43
N ASP A 172 33.10 -16.30 -5.05
CA ASP A 172 33.46 -17.26 -4.01
C ASP A 172 32.90 -16.80 -2.66
N PHE A 173 31.82 -17.41 -2.24
CA PHE A 173 31.27 -17.21 -0.90
C PHE A 173 32.04 -18.07 0.09
N LYS A 174 32.80 -17.45 0.98
CA LYS A 174 33.34 -18.13 2.16
C LYS A 174 32.32 -18.00 3.30
N ILE A 175 31.61 -19.09 3.57
CA ILE A 175 30.76 -19.18 4.76
C ILE A 175 31.64 -19.80 5.85
N THR A 176 32.00 -19.00 6.87
CA THR A 176 32.64 -19.51 8.08
C THR A 176 31.55 -19.62 9.14
N ILE A 177 31.17 -20.86 9.49
CA ILE A 177 30.27 -21.13 10.60
C ILE A 177 31.18 -21.29 11.84
N GLN A 178 31.04 -20.40 12.81
CA GLN A 178 31.64 -20.59 14.15
C GLN A 178 30.64 -21.28 15.08
#